data_b72c3117da18f89a442ee1a18a088033
#
_entry.id   b72c3117da18f89a442ee1a18a088033
#
_cell.length_a   1.000
_cell.length_b   1.000
_cell.length_c   1.000
_cell.angle_alpha   90.00
_cell.angle_beta   90.00
_cell.angle_gamma   90.00
#
_symmetry.space_group_name_H-M   'P 1'
#
loop_
_entity.id
_entity.type
_entity.pdbx_description
1 polymer ?
#
loop_
_entity_poly.entity_id
_entity_poly.type
_entity_poly.pdbx_seq_one_letter_code
_entity_poly.pdbx_strand_id
1 'polypeptide(L)'
;MNTPANSQAAKETVDKVVSQLRTDNIVTTNPKLREAVQPIVDDAANRGVPNFNIIYLDSENIYPVGKQEDTDIFSFARQVADQVGGTTVVRTPGNVATASEDFPRAAITRADYAMMDTPRDYPAGLDSYLHELTSYTVPWTIYSLIAGAIIVALFAGLTFHWIRTRPTT
;
A
#
# COMPACT_ATOMS: atom_id res chain seq x y z
N MET A 1 -10.33 16.56 -22.11
CA MET A 1 -11.60 17.14 -21.62
C MET A 1 -12.40 16.01 -20.98
N ASN A 2 -12.45 15.96 -19.65
CA ASN A 2 -13.24 14.94 -18.95
C ASN A 2 -14.73 15.28 -19.09
N THR A 3 -15.49 14.39 -19.73
CA THR A 3 -16.93 14.57 -19.88
C THR A 3 -17.60 14.33 -18.51
N PRO A 4 -18.53 15.17 -18.05
CA PRO A 4 -19.17 15.05 -16.73
C PRO A 4 -19.82 13.68 -16.47
N ALA A 5 -20.24 12.97 -17.52
CA ALA A 5 -20.80 11.61 -17.43
C ALA A 5 -19.77 10.57 -16.93
N ASN A 6 -18.50 10.68 -17.32
CA ASN A 6 -17.44 9.75 -16.88
C ASN A 6 -17.10 9.94 -15.39
N SER A 7 -17.13 11.17 -14.92
CA SER A 7 -16.89 11.49 -13.51
C SER A 7 -18.02 10.95 -12.61
N GLN A 8 -19.25 10.96 -13.09
CA GLN A 8 -20.40 10.46 -12.36
C GLN A 8 -20.42 8.92 -12.28
N ALA A 9 -20.12 8.23 -13.38
CA ALA A 9 -20.02 6.76 -13.40
C ALA A 9 -18.85 6.26 -12.52
N ALA A 10 -17.74 6.97 -12.51
CA ALA A 10 -16.60 6.68 -11.63
C ALA A 10 -17.00 6.77 -10.15
N LYS A 11 -17.69 7.86 -9.78
CA LYS A 11 -18.17 8.06 -8.41
C LYS A 11 -19.18 6.97 -8.00
N GLU A 12 -20.12 6.62 -8.86
CA GLU A 12 -21.10 5.57 -8.59
C GLU A 12 -20.44 4.20 -8.37
N THR A 13 -19.37 3.89 -9.11
CA THR A 13 -18.59 2.67 -8.93
C THR A 13 -17.88 2.64 -7.57
N VAL A 14 -17.25 3.75 -7.17
CA VAL A 14 -16.64 3.88 -5.86
C VAL A 14 -17.66 3.74 -4.75
N ASP A 15 -18.80 4.44 -4.83
CA ASP A 15 -19.87 4.41 -3.83
C ASP A 15 -20.45 2.99 -3.67
N LYS A 16 -20.60 2.25 -4.77
CA LYS A 16 -21.04 0.85 -4.74
C LYS A 16 -20.04 -0.04 -4.03
N VAL A 17 -18.74 0.07 -4.35
CA VAL A 17 -17.66 -0.71 -3.70
C VAL A 17 -17.58 -0.37 -2.21
N VAL A 18 -17.63 0.90 -1.86
CA VAL A 18 -17.63 1.37 -0.47
C VAL A 18 -18.81 0.80 0.30
N SER A 19 -20.02 0.79 -0.28
CA SER A 19 -21.21 0.21 0.36
C SER A 19 -21.04 -1.30 0.63
N GLN A 20 -20.38 -2.02 -0.27
CA GLN A 20 -20.07 -3.44 -0.08
C GLN A 20 -19.02 -3.65 1.02
N LEU A 21 -17.94 -2.88 1.00
CA LEU A 21 -16.87 -2.98 2.00
C LEU A 21 -17.32 -2.65 3.43
N ARG A 22 -18.30 -1.79 3.60
CA ARG A 22 -18.89 -1.52 4.92
C ARG A 22 -19.67 -2.69 5.51
N THR A 23 -20.08 -3.63 4.67
CA THR A 23 -20.80 -4.84 5.09
C THR A 23 -19.87 -6.04 5.18
N ASP A 24 -18.88 -6.08 4.29
CA ASP A 24 -17.97 -7.20 4.14
C ASP A 24 -16.65 -6.69 3.56
N ASN A 25 -15.55 -6.93 4.22
CA ASN A 25 -14.21 -6.44 3.87
C ASN A 25 -13.67 -7.00 2.55
N ILE A 26 -14.46 -7.77 1.81
CA ILE A 26 -14.08 -8.41 0.54
C ILE A 26 -15.07 -8.03 -0.56
N VAL A 27 -14.56 -7.46 -1.64
CA VAL A 27 -15.32 -7.24 -2.87
C VAL A 27 -14.77 -8.13 -3.97
N THR A 28 -15.59 -9.04 -4.46
CA THR A 28 -15.26 -9.92 -5.60
C THR A 28 -16.55 -10.45 -6.24
N THR A 29 -16.53 -10.69 -7.54
CA THR A 29 -17.60 -11.36 -8.29
C THR A 29 -17.53 -12.88 -8.20
N ASN A 30 -16.38 -13.43 -7.75
CA ASN A 30 -16.15 -14.86 -7.66
C ASN A 30 -16.41 -15.41 -6.25
N PRO A 31 -17.50 -16.16 -6.01
CA PRO A 31 -17.84 -16.66 -4.68
C PRO A 31 -16.81 -17.68 -4.14
N LYS A 32 -16.17 -18.47 -5.02
CA LYS A 32 -15.12 -19.42 -4.58
C LYS A 32 -13.87 -18.70 -4.12
N LEU A 33 -13.52 -17.60 -4.78
CA LEU A 33 -12.39 -16.77 -4.36
C LEU A 33 -12.69 -16.14 -3.00
N ARG A 34 -13.90 -15.60 -2.82
CA ARG A 34 -14.34 -15.04 -1.53
C ARG A 34 -14.16 -16.06 -0.40
N GLU A 35 -14.71 -17.26 -0.56
CA GLU A 35 -14.60 -18.34 0.44
C GLU A 35 -13.14 -18.68 0.77
N ALA A 36 -12.27 -18.71 -0.24
CA ALA A 36 -10.87 -19.05 -0.06
C ALA A 36 -10.06 -17.93 0.65
N VAL A 37 -10.39 -16.65 0.46
CA VAL A 37 -9.63 -15.54 1.05
C VAL A 37 -10.24 -15.05 2.37
N GLN A 38 -11.49 -15.36 2.67
CA GLN A 38 -12.19 -14.91 3.88
C GLN A 38 -11.39 -15.20 5.17
N PRO A 39 -10.87 -16.43 5.41
CA PRO A 39 -10.11 -16.72 6.63
C PRO A 39 -8.86 -15.86 6.77
N ILE A 40 -8.22 -15.48 5.64
CA ILE A 40 -7.02 -14.67 5.64
C ILE A 40 -7.36 -13.22 5.98
N VAL A 41 -8.47 -12.70 5.45
CA VAL A 41 -8.96 -11.35 5.74
C VAL A 41 -9.41 -11.24 7.20
N ASP A 42 -10.12 -12.24 7.71
CA ASP A 42 -10.57 -12.28 9.11
C ASP A 42 -9.39 -12.30 10.10
N ASP A 43 -8.26 -12.92 9.70
CA ASP A 43 -7.04 -12.99 10.51
C ASP A 43 -6.12 -11.75 10.36
N ALA A 44 -6.39 -10.86 9.40
CA ALA A 44 -5.53 -9.70 9.14
C ALA A 44 -5.34 -8.80 10.37
N ALA A 45 -6.40 -8.58 11.16
CA ALA A 45 -6.32 -7.79 12.39
C ALA A 45 -5.39 -8.43 13.43
N ASN A 46 -5.41 -9.76 13.58
CA ASN A 46 -4.51 -10.49 14.48
C ASN A 46 -3.05 -10.40 14.02
N ARG A 47 -2.83 -10.26 12.71
CA ARG A 47 -1.50 -10.05 12.13
C ARG A 47 -1.03 -8.59 12.22
N GLY A 48 -1.83 -7.67 12.77
CA GLY A 48 -1.47 -6.27 12.95
C GLY A 48 -1.91 -5.35 11.80
N VAL A 49 -2.86 -5.79 10.97
CA VAL A 49 -3.49 -4.98 9.91
C VAL A 49 -4.97 -4.77 10.24
N PRO A 50 -5.30 -3.81 11.11
CA PRO A 50 -6.70 -3.52 11.42
C PRO A 50 -7.41 -2.90 10.20
N ASN A 51 -8.73 -3.10 10.10
CA ASN A 51 -9.56 -2.57 9.03
C ASN A 51 -9.00 -2.87 7.62
N PHE A 52 -8.66 -4.16 7.39
CA PHE A 52 -8.14 -4.62 6.12
C PHE A 52 -9.28 -4.85 5.12
N ASN A 53 -9.19 -4.21 3.96
CA ASN A 53 -10.18 -4.32 2.88
C ASN A 53 -9.49 -4.80 1.61
N ILE A 54 -10.14 -5.75 0.89
CA ILE A 54 -9.62 -6.23 -0.38
C ILE A 54 -10.68 -6.24 -1.48
N ILE A 55 -10.28 -5.79 -2.66
CA ILE A 55 -11.12 -5.68 -3.85
C ILE A 55 -10.43 -6.46 -4.96
N TYR A 56 -11.09 -7.51 -5.44
CA TYR A 56 -10.66 -8.27 -6.61
C TYR A 56 -11.49 -7.85 -7.82
N LEU A 57 -10.83 -7.34 -8.84
CA LEU A 57 -11.42 -6.94 -10.10
C LEU A 57 -11.04 -7.95 -11.18
N ASP A 58 -12.02 -8.40 -11.97
CA ASP A 58 -11.81 -9.39 -13.03
C ASP A 58 -11.15 -8.81 -14.27
N SER A 59 -11.02 -7.48 -14.33
CA SER A 59 -10.44 -6.77 -15.47
C SER A 59 -9.68 -5.54 -14.97
N GLU A 60 -8.72 -5.10 -15.77
CA GLU A 60 -7.99 -3.85 -15.51
C GLU A 60 -8.83 -2.60 -15.81
N ASN A 61 -9.95 -2.75 -16.49
CA ASN A 61 -10.93 -1.69 -16.71
C ASN A 61 -11.80 -1.53 -15.46
N ILE A 62 -11.38 -0.68 -14.56
CA ILE A 62 -12.06 -0.38 -13.30
C ILE A 62 -13.42 0.30 -13.54
N TYR A 63 -13.55 1.01 -14.65
CA TYR A 63 -14.78 1.72 -15.02
C TYR A 63 -15.37 1.15 -16.31
N PRO A 64 -16.66 0.78 -16.30
CA PRO A 64 -17.31 0.14 -17.45
C PRO A 64 -17.56 1.08 -18.63
N VAL A 65 -17.32 2.37 -18.51
CA VAL A 65 -17.65 3.37 -19.53
C VAL A 65 -16.45 4.25 -19.85
N GLY A 66 -15.88 4.07 -21.03
CA GLY A 66 -14.92 4.97 -21.66
C GLY A 66 -13.48 4.62 -21.35
N LYS A 67 -12.66 4.65 -22.38
CA LYS A 67 -11.20 4.65 -22.28
C LYS A 67 -10.76 5.91 -21.52
N GLN A 68 -10.68 5.83 -20.22
CA GLN A 68 -9.98 6.82 -19.43
C GLN A 68 -8.58 6.25 -19.17
N GLU A 69 -7.64 6.70 -19.96
CA GLU A 69 -6.22 6.31 -19.90
C GLU A 69 -5.56 6.69 -18.56
N ASP A 70 -6.26 7.43 -17.69
CA ASP A 70 -5.72 8.00 -16.46
C ASP A 70 -6.39 7.49 -15.18
N THR A 71 -7.22 6.46 -15.23
CA THR A 71 -7.76 5.93 -13.99
C THR A 71 -6.88 4.83 -13.46
N ASP A 72 -5.78 5.26 -12.90
CA ASP A 72 -4.84 4.45 -12.17
C ASP A 72 -5.57 3.70 -11.05
N ILE A 73 -5.37 2.39 -11.01
CA ILE A 73 -5.85 1.48 -9.95
C ILE A 73 -5.49 2.03 -8.55
N PHE A 74 -4.38 2.74 -8.44
CA PHE A 74 -3.93 3.39 -7.23
C PHE A 74 -4.85 4.55 -6.80
N SER A 75 -5.27 5.39 -7.76
CA SER A 75 -6.23 6.47 -7.49
C SER A 75 -7.58 5.91 -7.05
N PHE A 76 -8.01 4.79 -7.61
CA PHE A 76 -9.22 4.10 -7.19
C PHE A 76 -9.08 3.54 -5.76
N ALA A 77 -7.99 2.81 -5.47
CA ALA A 77 -7.72 2.29 -4.13
C ALA A 77 -7.73 3.40 -3.07
N ARG A 78 -7.13 4.55 -3.40
CA ARG A 78 -7.10 5.72 -2.52
C ARG A 78 -8.48 6.32 -2.28
N GLN A 79 -9.28 6.53 -3.34
CA GLN A 79 -10.65 7.06 -3.21
C GLN A 79 -11.54 6.16 -2.35
N VAL A 80 -11.35 4.84 -2.43
CA VAL A 80 -12.07 3.89 -1.57
C VAL A 80 -11.55 3.96 -0.15
N ALA A 81 -10.22 3.92 0.06
CA ALA A 81 -9.60 3.99 1.38
C ALA A 81 -9.99 5.27 2.15
N ASP A 82 -10.05 6.41 1.47
CA ASP A 82 -10.47 7.70 2.03
C ASP A 82 -11.91 7.64 2.62
N GLN A 83 -12.75 6.69 2.16
CA GLN A 83 -14.13 6.55 2.62
C GLN A 83 -14.37 5.42 3.63
N VAL A 84 -13.57 4.33 3.57
CA VAL A 84 -13.72 3.18 4.47
C VAL A 84 -12.69 3.16 5.59
N GLY A 85 -11.57 3.86 5.41
CA GLY A 85 -10.42 3.85 6.33
C GLY A 85 -9.59 2.57 6.25
N GLY A 86 -8.49 2.53 7.03
CA GLY A 86 -7.61 1.37 7.14
C GLY A 86 -6.77 1.11 5.89
N THR A 87 -6.49 -0.16 5.64
CA THR A 87 -5.70 -0.61 4.49
C THR A 87 -6.61 -1.19 3.42
N THR A 88 -6.65 -0.56 2.25
CA THR A 88 -7.44 -1.01 1.10
C THR A 88 -6.51 -1.48 -0.01
N VAL A 89 -6.67 -2.75 -0.41
CA VAL A 89 -5.94 -3.39 -1.50
C VAL A 89 -6.86 -3.62 -2.68
N VAL A 90 -6.44 -3.22 -3.85
CA VAL A 90 -7.13 -3.50 -5.12
C VAL A 90 -6.26 -4.41 -5.97
N ARG A 91 -6.77 -5.56 -6.32
CA ARG A 91 -6.10 -6.56 -7.15
C ARG A 91 -6.83 -6.73 -8.47
N THR A 92 -6.09 -6.56 -9.57
CA THR A 92 -6.49 -6.94 -10.92
C THR A 92 -5.65 -8.12 -11.41
N PRO A 93 -5.93 -8.74 -12.56
CA PRO A 93 -5.10 -9.83 -13.09
C PRO A 93 -3.63 -9.47 -13.29
N GLY A 94 -3.31 -8.23 -13.64
CA GLY A 94 -1.96 -7.77 -13.94
C GLY A 94 -1.37 -6.79 -12.93
N ASN A 95 -2.15 -6.32 -11.95
CA ASN A 95 -1.71 -5.23 -11.08
C ASN A 95 -2.24 -5.35 -9.64
N VAL A 96 -1.49 -4.76 -8.70
CA VAL A 96 -1.91 -4.53 -7.31
C VAL A 96 -1.71 -3.06 -6.97
N ALA A 97 -2.65 -2.48 -6.27
CA ALA A 97 -2.50 -1.15 -5.69
C ALA A 97 -3.04 -1.12 -4.27
N THR A 98 -2.25 -0.62 -3.35
CA THR A 98 -2.61 -0.46 -1.95
C THR A 98 -2.66 1.01 -1.55
N ALA A 99 -3.72 1.37 -0.84
CA ALA A 99 -3.83 2.63 -0.13
C ALA A 99 -3.95 2.35 1.38
N SER A 100 -3.07 2.95 2.17
CA SER A 100 -3.06 2.83 3.63
C SER A 100 -2.36 4.04 4.24
N GLU A 101 -2.87 4.49 5.39
CA GLU A 101 -2.21 5.49 6.24
C GLU A 101 -1.39 4.84 7.37
N ASP A 102 -1.63 3.55 7.66
CA ASP A 102 -1.02 2.83 8.77
C ASP A 102 0.39 2.31 8.45
N PHE A 103 0.71 2.13 7.16
CA PHE A 103 1.96 1.50 6.74
C PHE A 103 2.82 2.40 5.86
N PRO A 104 4.15 2.37 6.04
CA PRO A 104 5.06 3.15 5.21
C PRO A 104 5.07 2.63 3.75
N ARG A 105 5.25 3.54 2.80
CA ARG A 105 5.22 3.23 1.36
C ARG A 105 6.15 2.06 0.97
N ALA A 106 7.30 1.93 1.63
CA ALA A 106 8.24 0.84 1.36
C ALA A 106 7.68 -0.54 1.75
N ALA A 107 6.94 -0.63 2.87
CA ALA A 107 6.26 -1.86 3.27
C ALA A 107 5.17 -2.23 2.27
N ILE A 108 4.34 -1.26 1.89
CA ILE A 108 3.28 -1.42 0.89
C ILE A 108 3.86 -1.93 -0.42
N THR A 109 4.91 -1.28 -0.94
CA THR A 109 5.52 -1.68 -2.22
C THR A 109 6.06 -3.11 -2.18
N ARG A 110 6.70 -3.53 -1.07
CA ARG A 110 7.16 -4.92 -0.92
C ARG A 110 6.00 -5.91 -0.89
N ALA A 111 4.95 -5.59 -0.15
CA ALA A 111 3.75 -6.41 -0.05
C ALA A 111 3.03 -6.53 -1.41
N ASP A 112 2.91 -5.43 -2.16
CA ASP A 112 2.33 -5.44 -3.51
C ASP A 112 3.11 -6.38 -4.44
N TYR A 113 4.45 -6.36 -4.40
CA TYR A 113 5.28 -7.29 -5.17
C TYR A 113 5.09 -8.74 -4.72
N ALA A 114 5.07 -9.02 -3.42
CA ALA A 114 4.86 -10.38 -2.91
C ALA A 114 3.50 -10.96 -3.36
N MET A 115 2.45 -10.13 -3.41
CA MET A 115 1.16 -10.54 -3.96
C MET A 115 1.23 -10.83 -5.47
N MET A 116 2.09 -10.12 -6.22
CA MET A 116 2.25 -10.32 -7.65
C MET A 116 3.07 -11.56 -8.00
N ASP A 117 3.93 -12.03 -7.12
CA ASP A 117 4.77 -13.22 -7.34
C ASP A 117 3.94 -14.51 -7.44
N THR A 118 2.68 -14.48 -6.98
CA THR A 118 1.74 -15.61 -7.07
C THR A 118 0.50 -15.26 -7.90
N PRO A 119 0.64 -14.98 -9.21
CA PRO A 119 -0.41 -14.38 -10.03
C PRO A 119 -1.64 -15.27 -10.24
N ARG A 120 -1.52 -16.59 -10.03
CA ARG A 120 -2.60 -17.56 -10.23
C ARG A 120 -3.20 -18.08 -8.92
N ASP A 121 -2.53 -17.85 -7.80
CA ASP A 121 -2.98 -18.26 -6.47
C ASP A 121 -3.25 -17.02 -5.62
N TYR A 122 -4.47 -16.50 -5.75
CA TYR A 122 -4.88 -15.29 -5.03
C TYR A 122 -4.85 -15.43 -3.50
N PRO A 123 -5.27 -16.57 -2.90
CA PRO A 123 -5.12 -16.76 -1.46
C PRO A 123 -3.67 -16.77 -0.99
N ALA A 124 -2.79 -17.50 -1.66
CA ALA A 124 -1.36 -17.52 -1.31
C ALA A 124 -0.72 -16.14 -1.52
N GLY A 125 -1.11 -15.41 -2.57
CA GLY A 125 -0.67 -14.05 -2.79
C GLY A 125 -1.10 -13.10 -1.68
N LEU A 126 -2.32 -13.22 -1.20
CA LEU A 126 -2.84 -12.41 -0.10
C LEU A 126 -2.12 -12.73 1.23
N ASP A 127 -1.86 -14.00 1.49
CA ASP A 127 -1.11 -14.42 2.68
C ASP A 127 0.33 -13.87 2.67
N SER A 128 1.01 -13.97 1.52
CA SER A 128 2.34 -13.39 1.30
C SER A 128 2.33 -11.87 1.44
N TYR A 129 1.30 -11.20 0.94
CA TYR A 129 1.10 -9.77 1.08
C TYR A 129 1.05 -9.35 2.56
N LEU A 130 0.18 -9.98 3.35
CA LEU A 130 0.04 -9.67 4.77
C LEU A 130 1.34 -9.95 5.53
N HIS A 131 2.02 -11.04 5.21
CA HIS A 131 3.32 -11.38 5.80
C HIS A 131 4.36 -10.29 5.54
N GLU A 132 4.54 -9.87 4.28
CA GLU A 132 5.52 -8.84 3.92
C GLU A 132 5.16 -7.46 4.49
N LEU A 133 3.87 -7.11 4.51
CA LEU A 133 3.39 -5.85 5.05
C LEU A 133 3.72 -5.71 6.53
N THR A 134 3.52 -6.78 7.32
CA THR A 134 3.69 -6.79 8.77
C THR A 134 5.12 -7.10 9.21
N SER A 135 5.90 -7.81 8.40
CA SER A 135 7.32 -8.10 8.69
C SER A 135 8.26 -6.94 8.41
N TYR A 136 7.76 -5.88 7.75
CA TYR A 136 8.60 -4.73 7.40
C TYR A 136 9.05 -3.97 8.65
N THR A 137 10.35 -3.96 8.88
CA THR A 137 10.99 -3.17 9.94
C THR A 137 11.91 -2.14 9.33
N VAL A 138 11.73 -0.87 9.71
CA VAL A 138 12.67 0.19 9.31
C VAL A 138 13.99 -0.07 10.03
N PRO A 139 15.13 -0.21 9.31
CA PRO A 139 16.43 -0.48 9.94
C PRO A 139 17.00 0.77 10.62
N TRP A 140 16.33 1.26 11.65
CA TRP A 140 16.72 2.46 12.41
C TRP A 140 18.15 2.40 12.94
N THR A 141 18.64 1.20 13.28
CA THR A 141 20.00 0.98 13.76
C THR A 141 21.03 1.43 12.72
N ILE A 142 20.83 1.10 11.44
CA ILE A 142 21.72 1.48 10.35
C ILE A 142 21.69 3.00 10.14
N TYR A 143 20.51 3.61 10.11
CA TYR A 143 20.36 5.05 9.94
C TYR A 143 20.97 5.82 11.12
N SER A 144 20.80 5.35 12.36
CA SER A 144 21.38 5.96 13.56
C SER A 144 22.90 5.86 13.56
N LEU A 145 23.49 4.74 13.12
CA LEU A 145 24.92 4.59 13.00
C LEU A 145 25.52 5.53 11.96
N ILE A 146 24.89 5.65 10.80
CA ILE A 146 25.33 6.58 9.74
C ILE A 146 25.25 8.03 10.24
N ALA A 147 24.13 8.42 10.85
CA ALA A 147 23.97 9.77 11.40
C ALA A 147 25.02 10.06 12.49
N GLY A 148 25.25 9.09 13.39
CA GLY A 148 26.28 9.19 14.43
C GLY A 148 27.69 9.35 13.84
N ALA A 149 28.04 8.57 12.83
CA ALA A 149 29.34 8.67 12.15
C ALA A 149 29.55 10.05 11.48
N ILE A 150 28.51 10.60 10.84
CA ILE A 150 28.56 11.93 10.24
C ILE A 150 28.80 13.00 11.32
N ILE A 151 28.10 12.94 12.44
CA ILE A 151 28.27 13.88 13.55
C ILE A 151 29.69 13.82 14.11
N VAL A 152 30.20 12.62 14.35
CA VAL A 152 31.58 12.43 14.84
C VAL A 152 32.61 13.00 13.85
N ALA A 153 32.44 12.75 12.56
CA ALA A 153 33.34 13.27 11.51
C ALA A 153 33.33 14.81 11.46
N LEU A 154 32.14 15.43 11.59
CA LEU A 154 32.01 16.89 11.65
C LEU A 154 32.72 17.48 12.87
N PHE A 155 32.53 16.90 14.06
CA PHE A 155 33.22 17.36 15.28
C PHE A 155 34.73 17.20 15.18
N ALA A 156 35.23 16.06 14.68
CA ALA A 156 36.66 15.83 14.47
C ALA A 156 37.26 16.85 13.49
N GLY A 157 36.57 17.11 12.37
CA GLY A 157 36.98 18.11 11.38
C GLY A 157 37.04 19.52 11.95
N LEU A 158 36.01 19.94 12.70
CA LEU A 158 36.01 21.26 13.36
C LEU A 158 37.11 21.40 14.39
N THR A 159 37.31 20.36 15.20
CA THR A 159 38.39 20.37 16.23
C THR A 159 39.76 20.45 15.59
N PHE A 160 40.00 19.68 14.52
CA PHE A 160 41.28 19.71 13.78
C PHE A 160 41.50 21.08 13.13
N HIS A 161 40.47 21.65 12.53
CA HIS A 161 40.56 23.00 11.95
C HIS A 161 40.90 24.05 13.00
N TRP A 162 40.27 24.00 14.18
CA TRP A 162 40.47 24.94 15.27
C TRP A 162 41.89 24.86 15.86
N ILE A 163 42.43 23.63 16.02
CA ILE A 163 43.83 23.41 16.49
C ILE A 163 44.82 24.00 15.48
N ARG A 164 44.59 23.83 14.18
CA ARG A 164 45.50 24.29 13.11
C ARG A 164 45.47 25.82 12.91
N THR A 165 44.42 26.48 13.28
CA THR A 165 44.26 27.93 13.11
C THR A 165 44.60 28.74 14.34
N ARG A 166 45.00 28.10 15.47
CA ARG A 166 45.48 28.85 16.64
C ARG A 166 46.83 29.52 16.32
N PRO A 167 46.93 30.88 16.46
CA PRO A 167 48.20 31.55 16.34
C PRO A 167 49.11 31.09 17.49
N THR A 168 50.31 30.65 17.18
CA THR A 168 51.39 30.44 18.19
C THR A 168 51.80 31.80 18.70
N THR A 169 51.36 32.14 19.92
CA THR A 169 51.88 33.29 20.68
C THR A 169 53.20 32.95 21.26
#